data_b355d856ba104770fd98d728f51ba7c7
#
_entry.id   b355d856ba104770fd98d728f51ba7c7
#
_cell.length_a   1.000
_cell.length_b   1.000
_cell.length_c   1.000
_cell.angle_alpha   90.00
_cell.angle_beta   90.00
_cell.angle_gamma   90.00
#
_symmetry.space_group_name_H-M   'P 1'
#
loop_
_entity.id
_entity.type
_entity.pdbx_description
1 polymer ?
#
loop_
_entity_poly.entity_id
_entity_poly.type
_entity_poly.pdbx_seq_one_letter_code
_entity_poly.pdbx_strand_id
1 'polypeptide(L)'
;MKVVKFGGSSMADANQYRKVRDILLADTQRRVVVVSAAGKRFGADHKITDLLYLCHAHTQYGVDCSNIFEMIRSRYLEIRDQLGVELDLETEFAALKSGLDRKMVSQDELASRGEYFSAKLMAAYLGFAFVDAADWVRFKYDGTVDQTATYELLKQLDKGIGMFIPGFYGRMPDGKIRTFSRGGSDITGALAAAALNADVYENWTDVSGILMADPRIVDNPATIPEVTYDELRELSYSGAQVLHEGTIFPVREKNIPLNIRNTNDPTDPGTLIKESFATDSDPNRFITGITGKKDFSIISLTKRGLSGEVGCLRRVLSIFERHNISIDYVPNGIDNLSIVVSTEAIAQSLYTIMADIQKELQPDSLTVHDQIAVVAAVGRKMAFRPGISGKIFATLGEAGVNIRMINQGPDELNIIFGVDNKDFKTAIRVLYDSFVK
;
A
#
# COMPACT_ATOMS: atom_id res chain seq x y z
N MET A 1 5.99 -20.77 -13.33
CA MET A 1 4.56 -20.48 -13.05
C MET A 1 4.44 -19.08 -12.49
N LYS A 2 3.37 -18.35 -12.84
CA LYS A 2 3.08 -17.02 -12.33
C LYS A 2 1.89 -17.07 -11.38
N VAL A 3 1.98 -16.33 -10.28
CA VAL A 3 0.83 -15.99 -9.44
C VAL A 3 0.37 -14.61 -9.82
N VAL A 4 -0.93 -14.43 -10.04
CA VAL A 4 -1.50 -13.15 -10.46
C VAL A 4 -2.57 -12.71 -9.49
N LYS A 5 -2.63 -11.40 -9.19
CA LYS A 5 -3.70 -10.83 -8.37
C LYS A 5 -4.40 -9.73 -9.16
N PHE A 6 -5.73 -9.71 -9.11
CA PHE A 6 -6.53 -8.66 -9.71
C PHE A 6 -7.21 -7.81 -8.62
N GLY A 7 -7.03 -6.49 -8.72
CA GLY A 7 -7.62 -5.53 -7.80
C GLY A 7 -9.13 -5.35 -8.00
N GLY A 8 -9.78 -4.63 -7.09
CA GLY A 8 -11.23 -4.44 -7.12
C GLY A 8 -11.74 -3.73 -8.39
N SER A 9 -11.01 -2.77 -8.93
CA SER A 9 -11.33 -2.12 -10.20
C SER A 9 -11.35 -3.10 -11.38
N SER A 10 -10.50 -4.13 -11.35
CA SER A 10 -10.45 -5.21 -12.33
C SER A 10 -11.59 -6.24 -12.16
N MET A 11 -12.33 -6.16 -11.06
CA MET A 11 -13.46 -7.04 -10.70
C MET A 11 -14.78 -6.27 -10.62
N ALA A 12 -14.87 -5.05 -11.16
CA ALA A 12 -15.99 -4.15 -10.94
C ALA A 12 -17.29 -4.57 -11.67
N ASP A 13 -17.16 -5.17 -12.86
CA ASP A 13 -18.26 -5.56 -13.74
C ASP A 13 -17.88 -6.67 -14.72
N ALA A 14 -18.84 -7.18 -15.48
CA ALA A 14 -18.63 -8.25 -16.46
C ALA A 14 -17.61 -7.91 -17.57
N ASN A 15 -17.46 -6.63 -17.94
CA ASN A 15 -16.46 -6.23 -18.94
C ASN A 15 -15.05 -6.38 -18.39
N GLN A 16 -14.84 -6.03 -17.12
CA GLN A 16 -13.58 -6.24 -16.45
C GLN A 16 -13.27 -7.76 -16.30
N TYR A 17 -14.26 -8.59 -15.98
CA TYR A 17 -14.09 -10.06 -15.96
C TYR A 17 -13.65 -10.61 -17.31
N ARG A 18 -14.17 -10.09 -18.45
CA ARG A 18 -13.72 -10.48 -19.80
C ARG A 18 -12.26 -10.09 -20.03
N LYS A 19 -11.84 -8.88 -19.63
CA LYS A 19 -10.43 -8.45 -19.71
C LYS A 19 -9.52 -9.36 -18.88
N VAL A 20 -9.90 -9.68 -17.64
CA VAL A 20 -9.17 -10.62 -16.78
C VAL A 20 -9.02 -11.98 -17.46
N ARG A 21 -10.12 -12.52 -18.02
CA ARG A 21 -10.07 -13.77 -18.82
C ARG A 21 -9.04 -13.67 -19.94
N ASP A 22 -9.10 -12.63 -20.75
CA ASP A 22 -8.23 -12.46 -21.91
C ASP A 22 -6.75 -12.35 -21.49
N ILE A 23 -6.44 -11.66 -20.38
CA ILE A 23 -5.11 -11.60 -19.77
C ILE A 23 -4.63 -13.00 -19.33
N LEU A 24 -5.50 -13.79 -18.70
CA LEU A 24 -5.15 -15.13 -18.22
C LEU A 24 -4.91 -16.09 -19.36
N LEU A 25 -5.76 -16.06 -20.38
CA LEU A 25 -5.64 -16.93 -21.55
C LEU A 25 -4.44 -16.59 -22.46
N ALA A 26 -3.96 -15.34 -22.44
CA ALA A 26 -2.78 -14.90 -23.17
C ALA A 26 -1.47 -15.51 -22.63
N ASP A 27 -1.45 -16.03 -21.42
CA ASP A 27 -0.25 -16.63 -20.82
C ASP A 27 -0.65 -17.78 -19.87
N THR A 28 -0.44 -19.00 -20.29
CA THR A 28 -0.79 -20.22 -19.55
C THR A 28 -0.02 -20.41 -18.24
N GLN A 29 1.06 -19.65 -18.02
CA GLN A 29 1.77 -19.65 -16.75
C GLN A 29 0.97 -18.95 -15.63
N ARG A 30 -0.04 -18.11 -15.96
CA ARG A 30 -0.93 -17.40 -15.03
C ARG A 30 -2.04 -18.31 -14.51
N ARG A 31 -1.70 -19.34 -13.77
CA ARG A 31 -2.65 -20.36 -13.33
C ARG A 31 -3.13 -20.23 -11.88
N VAL A 32 -2.46 -19.46 -11.04
CA VAL A 32 -2.86 -19.18 -9.65
C VAL A 32 -3.32 -17.74 -9.57
N VAL A 33 -4.62 -17.54 -9.35
CA VAL A 33 -5.26 -16.24 -9.50
C VAL A 33 -5.92 -15.81 -8.21
N VAL A 34 -5.46 -14.70 -7.63
CA VAL A 34 -6.09 -14.07 -6.46
C VAL A 34 -6.94 -12.89 -6.90
N VAL A 35 -8.16 -12.78 -6.40
CA VAL A 35 -9.06 -11.69 -6.76
C VAL A 35 -9.57 -10.94 -5.53
N SER A 36 -9.82 -9.64 -5.73
CA SER A 36 -10.49 -8.78 -4.77
C SER A 36 -12.01 -8.80 -4.95
N ALA A 37 -12.74 -8.25 -3.98
CA ALA A 37 -14.15 -7.93 -4.13
C ALA A 37 -14.38 -6.95 -5.28
N ALA A 38 -15.60 -6.90 -5.82
CA ALA A 38 -15.96 -5.97 -6.88
C ALA A 38 -15.80 -4.51 -6.42
N GLY A 39 -15.00 -3.76 -7.19
CA GLY A 39 -14.73 -2.35 -6.96
C GLY A 39 -15.84 -1.45 -7.51
N LYS A 40 -15.53 -0.15 -7.63
CA LYS A 40 -16.41 0.84 -8.24
C LYS A 40 -16.40 0.69 -9.76
N ARG A 41 -17.58 0.79 -10.39
CA ARG A 41 -17.74 0.85 -11.86
C ARG A 41 -17.48 2.27 -12.39
N PHE A 42 -17.82 3.29 -11.55
CA PHE A 42 -17.65 4.72 -11.85
C PHE A 42 -17.49 5.53 -10.55
N GLY A 43 -17.13 6.79 -10.63
CA GLY A 43 -16.74 7.61 -9.48
C GLY A 43 -17.75 7.66 -8.31
N ALA A 44 -19.06 7.74 -8.60
CA ALA A 44 -20.12 7.78 -7.59
C ALA A 44 -20.60 6.40 -7.12
N ASP A 45 -20.05 5.30 -7.64
CA ASP A 45 -20.43 3.94 -7.26
C ASP A 45 -19.83 3.54 -5.90
N HIS A 46 -20.32 2.44 -5.32
CA HIS A 46 -19.87 1.90 -4.05
C HIS A 46 -18.98 0.66 -4.26
N LYS A 47 -17.94 0.53 -3.45
CA LYS A 47 -17.19 -0.72 -3.35
C LYS A 47 -18.03 -1.75 -2.60
N ILE A 48 -18.01 -2.98 -3.06
CA ILE A 48 -18.76 -4.06 -2.38
C ILE A 48 -18.29 -4.25 -0.93
N THR A 49 -17.00 -4.15 -0.66
CA THR A 49 -16.45 -4.25 0.69
C THR A 49 -17.00 -3.18 1.63
N ASP A 50 -17.14 -1.92 1.15
CA ASP A 50 -17.72 -0.82 1.95
C ASP A 50 -19.21 -1.11 2.26
N LEU A 51 -19.96 -1.64 1.29
CA LEU A 51 -21.38 -2.03 1.49
C LEU A 51 -21.51 -3.19 2.48
N LEU A 52 -20.59 -4.18 2.47
CA LEU A 52 -20.59 -5.29 3.41
C LEU A 52 -20.34 -4.81 4.85
N TYR A 53 -19.37 -3.90 5.06
CA TYR A 53 -19.15 -3.28 6.36
C TYR A 53 -20.36 -2.47 6.82
N LEU A 54 -20.98 -1.69 5.93
CA LEU A 54 -22.17 -0.90 6.25
C LEU A 54 -23.35 -1.81 6.62
N CYS A 55 -23.53 -2.91 5.89
CA CYS A 55 -24.56 -3.91 6.16
C CYS A 55 -24.39 -4.53 7.56
N HIS A 56 -23.18 -4.90 7.93
CA HIS A 56 -22.87 -5.41 9.26
C HIS A 56 -23.16 -4.37 10.35
N ALA A 57 -22.71 -3.14 10.16
CA ALA A 57 -22.95 -2.06 11.11
C ALA A 57 -24.46 -1.82 11.34
N HIS A 58 -25.27 -1.74 10.27
CA HIS A 58 -26.74 -1.64 10.38
C HIS A 58 -27.33 -2.77 11.22
N THR A 59 -26.93 -4.02 10.94
CA THR A 59 -27.43 -5.19 11.68
C THR A 59 -27.06 -5.12 13.17
N GLN A 60 -25.87 -4.67 13.52
CA GLN A 60 -25.46 -4.54 14.92
C GLN A 60 -26.33 -3.52 15.69
N TYR A 61 -26.68 -2.41 15.05
CA TYR A 61 -27.52 -1.37 15.63
C TYR A 61 -29.03 -1.62 15.46
N GLY A 62 -29.44 -2.78 14.89
CA GLY A 62 -30.85 -3.12 14.68
C GLY A 62 -31.51 -2.30 13.58
N VAL A 63 -30.73 -1.71 12.67
CA VAL A 63 -31.21 -0.99 11.50
C VAL A 63 -31.35 -1.96 10.32
N ASP A 64 -32.41 -1.83 9.54
CA ASP A 64 -32.61 -2.66 8.33
C ASP A 64 -31.50 -2.41 7.31
N CYS A 65 -30.85 -3.48 6.87
CA CYS A 65 -29.81 -3.45 5.84
C CYS A 65 -30.27 -4.06 4.50
N SER A 66 -31.54 -4.38 4.35
CA SER A 66 -32.05 -5.13 3.18
C SER A 66 -31.75 -4.45 1.85
N ASN A 67 -31.88 -3.13 1.76
CA ASN A 67 -31.53 -2.38 0.55
C ASN A 67 -30.04 -2.45 0.22
N ILE A 68 -29.18 -2.34 1.24
CA ILE A 68 -27.72 -2.42 1.06
C ILE A 68 -27.32 -3.83 0.62
N PHE A 69 -27.91 -4.84 1.26
CA PHE A 69 -27.66 -6.24 0.91
C PHE A 69 -28.11 -6.56 -0.51
N GLU A 70 -29.27 -6.04 -0.94
CA GLU A 70 -29.75 -6.20 -2.31
C GLU A 70 -28.84 -5.53 -3.34
N MET A 71 -28.24 -4.39 -3.03
CA MET A 71 -27.22 -3.77 -3.91
C MET A 71 -26.01 -4.71 -4.11
N ILE A 72 -25.56 -5.39 -3.05
CA ILE A 72 -24.47 -6.35 -3.12
C ILE A 72 -24.87 -7.56 -3.97
N ARG A 73 -26.02 -8.16 -3.64
CA ARG A 73 -26.56 -9.33 -4.35
C ARG A 73 -26.76 -9.04 -5.83
N SER A 74 -27.45 -7.96 -6.17
CA SER A 74 -27.74 -7.57 -7.53
C SER A 74 -26.46 -7.37 -8.35
N ARG A 75 -25.37 -6.81 -7.76
CA ARG A 75 -24.09 -6.65 -8.44
C ARG A 75 -23.52 -8.00 -8.93
N TYR A 76 -23.47 -9.01 -8.09
CA TYR A 76 -22.92 -10.31 -8.45
C TYR A 76 -23.83 -11.10 -9.39
N LEU A 77 -25.15 -11.00 -9.24
CA LEU A 77 -26.10 -11.62 -10.16
C LEU A 77 -26.02 -10.97 -11.56
N GLU A 78 -25.93 -9.65 -11.62
CA GLU A 78 -25.74 -8.92 -12.88
C GLU A 78 -24.46 -9.35 -13.60
N ILE A 79 -23.34 -9.48 -12.87
CA ILE A 79 -22.07 -9.96 -13.45
C ILE A 79 -22.23 -11.40 -13.96
N ARG A 80 -22.82 -12.31 -13.16
CA ARG A 80 -23.09 -13.71 -13.53
C ARG A 80 -23.90 -13.78 -14.84
N ASP A 81 -25.03 -13.07 -14.88
CA ASP A 81 -25.97 -13.14 -16.00
C ASP A 81 -25.35 -12.57 -17.29
N GLN A 82 -24.61 -11.45 -17.18
CA GLN A 82 -23.90 -10.86 -18.33
C GLN A 82 -22.75 -11.71 -18.85
N LEU A 83 -22.18 -12.58 -18.01
CA LEU A 83 -21.14 -13.55 -18.40
C LEU A 83 -21.72 -14.87 -18.90
N GLY A 84 -23.02 -15.12 -18.69
CA GLY A 84 -23.68 -16.38 -19.04
C GLY A 84 -23.18 -17.56 -18.21
N VAL A 85 -22.84 -17.33 -16.93
CA VAL A 85 -22.31 -18.36 -16.03
C VAL A 85 -23.45 -19.05 -15.29
N GLU A 86 -23.51 -20.37 -15.37
CA GLU A 86 -24.43 -21.19 -14.58
C GLU A 86 -23.84 -21.45 -13.19
N LEU A 87 -24.23 -20.63 -12.21
CA LEU A 87 -23.82 -20.71 -10.81
C LEU A 87 -24.99 -20.28 -9.91
N ASP A 88 -25.39 -21.12 -8.99
CA ASP A 88 -26.42 -20.82 -8.00
C ASP A 88 -25.84 -19.90 -6.90
N LEU A 89 -25.92 -18.60 -7.13
CA LEU A 89 -25.60 -17.57 -6.13
C LEU A 89 -26.80 -17.23 -5.26
N GLU A 90 -28.02 -17.44 -5.74
CA GLU A 90 -29.26 -17.10 -5.04
C GLU A 90 -29.34 -17.84 -3.69
N THR A 91 -29.10 -19.14 -3.69
CA THR A 91 -29.10 -19.95 -2.48
C THR A 91 -28.04 -19.49 -1.48
N GLU A 92 -26.83 -19.14 -1.95
CA GLU A 92 -25.75 -18.67 -1.07
C GLU A 92 -26.07 -17.29 -0.48
N PHE A 93 -26.63 -16.36 -1.28
CA PHE A 93 -27.05 -15.05 -0.77
C PHE A 93 -28.21 -15.16 0.20
N ALA A 94 -29.17 -16.07 -0.03
CA ALA A 94 -30.27 -16.32 0.90
C ALA A 94 -29.76 -16.88 2.25
N ALA A 95 -28.82 -17.80 2.23
CA ALA A 95 -28.19 -18.33 3.43
C ALA A 95 -27.41 -17.23 4.19
N LEU A 96 -26.64 -16.42 3.48
CA LEU A 96 -25.89 -15.30 4.07
C LEU A 96 -26.83 -14.28 4.71
N LYS A 97 -27.91 -13.89 4.04
CA LYS A 97 -28.93 -12.96 4.57
C LYS A 97 -29.58 -13.51 5.82
N SER A 98 -29.99 -14.80 5.80
CA SER A 98 -30.56 -15.47 6.98
C SER A 98 -29.61 -15.49 8.17
N GLY A 99 -28.32 -15.76 7.93
CA GLY A 99 -27.28 -15.71 8.97
C GLY A 99 -27.09 -14.30 9.53
N LEU A 100 -27.10 -13.29 8.66
CA LEU A 100 -26.97 -11.88 9.04
C LEU A 100 -28.17 -11.42 9.89
N ASP A 101 -29.39 -11.74 9.48
CA ASP A 101 -30.62 -11.40 10.22
C ASP A 101 -30.68 -12.03 11.62
N ARG A 102 -30.07 -13.20 11.77
CA ARG A 102 -29.91 -13.88 13.07
C ARG A 102 -28.69 -13.39 13.87
N LYS A 103 -27.92 -12.44 13.36
CA LYS A 103 -26.66 -11.94 13.96
C LYS A 103 -25.61 -13.04 14.19
N MET A 104 -25.59 -14.06 13.35
CA MET A 104 -24.66 -15.20 13.44
C MET A 104 -23.41 -15.00 12.58
N VAL A 105 -23.40 -14.01 11.68
CA VAL A 105 -22.28 -13.72 10.78
C VAL A 105 -21.43 -12.61 11.40
N SER A 106 -20.14 -12.88 11.57
CA SER A 106 -19.20 -11.86 12.06
C SER A 106 -18.90 -10.80 11.00
N GLN A 107 -18.33 -9.67 11.42
CA GLN A 107 -17.91 -8.61 10.51
C GLN A 107 -16.91 -9.11 9.46
N ASP A 108 -15.89 -9.85 9.91
CA ASP A 108 -14.85 -10.39 9.04
C ASP A 108 -15.41 -11.43 8.06
N GLU A 109 -16.30 -12.29 8.54
CA GLU A 109 -16.96 -13.27 7.69
C GLU A 109 -17.81 -12.59 6.61
N LEU A 110 -18.62 -11.59 6.99
CA LEU A 110 -19.42 -10.85 6.01
C LEU A 110 -18.51 -10.10 5.00
N ALA A 111 -17.49 -9.40 5.48
CA ALA A 111 -16.55 -8.67 4.63
C ALA A 111 -15.83 -9.58 3.63
N SER A 112 -15.46 -10.81 4.03
CA SER A 112 -14.80 -11.80 3.17
C SER A 112 -15.64 -12.26 1.98
N ARG A 113 -16.97 -12.12 2.06
CA ARG A 113 -17.89 -12.62 1.00
C ARG A 113 -17.74 -11.87 -0.32
N GLY A 114 -17.22 -10.64 -0.31
CA GLY A 114 -16.92 -9.90 -1.53
C GLY A 114 -15.93 -10.64 -2.42
N GLU A 115 -14.77 -10.96 -1.89
CA GLU A 115 -13.73 -11.72 -2.58
C GLU A 115 -14.17 -13.16 -2.89
N TYR A 116 -14.89 -13.77 -1.96
CA TYR A 116 -15.44 -15.13 -2.11
C TYR A 116 -16.31 -15.24 -3.36
N PHE A 117 -17.30 -14.37 -3.54
CA PHE A 117 -18.18 -14.39 -4.72
C PHE A 117 -17.43 -14.01 -6.00
N SER A 118 -16.50 -13.06 -5.95
CA SER A 118 -15.66 -12.73 -7.09
C SER A 118 -14.87 -13.93 -7.58
N ALA A 119 -14.23 -14.68 -6.67
CA ALA A 119 -13.41 -15.85 -7.01
C ALA A 119 -14.26 -16.99 -7.54
N LYS A 120 -15.43 -17.26 -6.94
CA LYS A 120 -16.37 -18.29 -7.43
C LYS A 120 -16.87 -18.02 -8.84
N LEU A 121 -17.26 -16.78 -9.12
CA LEU A 121 -17.71 -16.38 -10.46
C LEU A 121 -16.62 -16.55 -11.50
N MET A 122 -15.39 -16.08 -11.19
CA MET A 122 -14.28 -16.26 -12.11
C MET A 122 -13.89 -17.71 -12.31
N ALA A 123 -13.91 -18.54 -11.24
CA ALA A 123 -13.64 -19.96 -11.32
C ALA A 123 -14.66 -20.66 -12.24
N ALA A 124 -15.94 -20.38 -12.07
CA ALA A 124 -17.00 -20.93 -12.93
C ALA A 124 -16.89 -20.41 -14.38
N TYR A 125 -16.56 -19.12 -14.56
CA TYR A 125 -16.44 -18.50 -15.89
C TYR A 125 -15.30 -19.09 -16.75
N LEU A 126 -14.17 -19.46 -16.11
CA LEU A 126 -13.00 -20.03 -16.81
C LEU A 126 -12.88 -21.55 -16.69
N GLY A 127 -13.71 -22.21 -15.89
CA GLY A 127 -13.57 -23.64 -15.60
C GLY A 127 -12.34 -23.98 -14.75
N PHE A 128 -11.85 -23.00 -13.95
CA PHE A 128 -10.75 -23.22 -13.02
C PHE A 128 -11.27 -23.71 -11.66
N ALA A 129 -10.39 -24.29 -10.84
CA ALA A 129 -10.75 -24.69 -9.49
C ALA A 129 -11.00 -23.45 -8.62
N PHE A 130 -11.97 -23.52 -7.72
CA PHE A 130 -12.14 -22.57 -6.62
C PHE A 130 -11.42 -23.10 -5.39
N VAL A 131 -10.52 -22.32 -4.78
CA VAL A 131 -9.79 -22.66 -3.55
C VAL A 131 -10.04 -21.57 -2.53
N ASP A 132 -10.82 -21.86 -1.50
CA ASP A 132 -11.15 -20.89 -0.45
C ASP A 132 -9.89 -20.49 0.35
N ALA A 133 -9.67 -19.18 0.54
CA ALA A 133 -8.56 -18.69 1.36
C ALA A 133 -8.62 -19.22 2.80
N ALA A 134 -9.81 -19.45 3.34
CA ALA A 134 -10.00 -20.03 4.65
C ALA A 134 -9.47 -21.48 4.78
N ASP A 135 -9.22 -22.18 3.67
CA ASP A 135 -8.71 -23.55 3.69
C ASP A 135 -7.19 -23.62 3.82
N TRP A 136 -6.47 -22.52 3.53
CA TRP A 136 -5.02 -22.53 3.57
C TRP A 136 -4.38 -21.34 4.30
N VAL A 137 -4.95 -20.12 4.29
CA VAL A 137 -4.42 -18.98 5.05
C VAL A 137 -4.73 -19.20 6.53
N ARG A 138 -3.68 -19.26 7.35
CA ARG A 138 -3.77 -19.45 8.80
C ARG A 138 -3.24 -18.26 9.54
N PHE A 139 -4.01 -17.78 10.51
CA PHE A 139 -3.56 -16.78 11.47
C PHE A 139 -3.15 -17.45 12.80
N LYS A 140 -2.26 -16.81 13.52
CA LYS A 140 -1.97 -17.10 14.92
C LYS A 140 -2.93 -16.36 15.83
N TYR A 141 -2.95 -16.68 17.13
CA TYR A 141 -3.80 -15.98 18.11
C TYR A 141 -3.48 -14.50 18.25
N ASP A 142 -2.24 -14.06 17.99
CA ASP A 142 -1.84 -12.64 17.97
C ASP A 142 -2.31 -11.89 16.71
N GLY A 143 -2.89 -12.60 15.75
CA GLY A 143 -3.39 -12.07 14.50
C GLY A 143 -2.35 -11.95 13.39
N THR A 144 -1.13 -12.41 13.61
CA THR A 144 -0.13 -12.55 12.54
C THR A 144 -0.38 -13.81 11.71
N VAL A 145 0.13 -13.83 10.48
CA VAL A 145 0.02 -15.03 9.62
C VAL A 145 0.97 -16.12 10.10
N ASP A 146 0.49 -17.33 10.22
CA ASP A 146 1.32 -18.51 10.33
C ASP A 146 1.80 -18.91 8.93
N GLN A 147 2.95 -18.38 8.51
CA GLN A 147 3.48 -18.60 7.17
C GLN A 147 3.76 -20.07 6.90
N THR A 148 4.29 -20.80 7.87
CA THR A 148 4.64 -22.23 7.72
C THR A 148 3.41 -23.05 7.40
N ALA A 149 2.38 -22.97 8.25
CA ALA A 149 1.12 -23.71 8.05
C ALA A 149 0.43 -23.25 6.74
N THR A 150 0.42 -21.95 6.45
CA THR A 150 -0.18 -21.37 5.25
C THR A 150 0.48 -21.93 3.98
N TYR A 151 1.82 -21.96 3.92
CA TYR A 151 2.56 -22.43 2.75
C TYR A 151 2.38 -23.94 2.53
N GLU A 152 2.42 -24.73 3.58
CA GLU A 152 2.22 -26.19 3.48
C GLU A 152 0.82 -26.54 2.99
N LEU A 153 -0.21 -25.88 3.51
CA LEU A 153 -1.59 -26.12 3.11
C LEU A 153 -1.83 -25.76 1.64
N LEU A 154 -1.34 -24.61 1.16
CA LEU A 154 -1.53 -24.25 -0.24
C LEU A 154 -0.83 -25.23 -1.19
N LYS A 155 0.39 -25.69 -0.85
CA LYS A 155 1.10 -26.72 -1.63
C LYS A 155 0.30 -28.02 -1.75
N GLN A 156 -0.41 -28.42 -0.70
CA GLN A 156 -1.26 -29.63 -0.72
C GLN A 156 -2.51 -29.43 -1.60
N LEU A 157 -3.04 -28.21 -1.68
CA LEU A 157 -4.22 -27.87 -2.47
C LEU A 157 -3.88 -27.66 -3.95
N ASP A 158 -2.62 -27.34 -4.28
CA ASP A 158 -2.19 -27.15 -5.67
C ASP A 158 -2.16 -28.48 -6.44
N LYS A 159 -3.09 -28.64 -7.37
CA LYS A 159 -3.19 -29.79 -8.27
C LYS A 159 -2.52 -29.59 -9.62
N GLY A 160 -1.77 -28.49 -9.81
CA GLY A 160 -1.15 -28.15 -11.09
C GLY A 160 -2.10 -27.58 -12.13
N ILE A 161 -3.37 -27.37 -11.81
CA ILE A 161 -4.40 -26.80 -12.67
C ILE A 161 -4.63 -25.32 -12.34
N GLY A 162 -5.39 -24.61 -13.20
CA GLY A 162 -5.80 -23.25 -12.91
C GLY A 162 -6.68 -23.15 -11.68
N MET A 163 -6.42 -22.18 -10.78
CA MET A 163 -7.22 -21.95 -9.59
C MET A 163 -7.48 -20.49 -9.32
N PHE A 164 -8.69 -20.19 -8.81
CA PHE A 164 -9.05 -18.88 -8.26
C PHE A 164 -9.13 -18.94 -6.75
N ILE A 165 -8.52 -17.96 -6.11
CA ILE A 165 -8.43 -17.79 -4.68
C ILE A 165 -9.07 -16.45 -4.31
N PRO A 166 -10.05 -16.41 -3.41
CA PRO A 166 -10.50 -15.15 -2.82
C PRO A 166 -9.37 -14.54 -1.98
N GLY A 167 -9.06 -13.27 -2.19
CA GLY A 167 -8.08 -12.56 -1.37
C GLY A 167 -8.63 -12.11 -0.02
N PHE A 168 -7.82 -11.37 0.76
CA PHE A 168 -8.25 -10.56 1.90
C PHE A 168 -8.46 -11.28 3.24
N TYR A 169 -8.65 -12.58 3.32
CA TYR A 169 -8.98 -13.26 4.56
C TYR A 169 -8.32 -14.63 4.72
N GLY A 170 -8.46 -15.19 5.91
CA GLY A 170 -8.03 -16.54 6.27
C GLY A 170 -8.77 -17.01 7.51
N ARG A 171 -8.24 -18.02 8.20
CA ARG A 171 -8.86 -18.66 9.35
C ARG A 171 -8.00 -18.54 10.60
N MET A 172 -8.63 -18.15 11.70
CA MET A 172 -8.05 -18.16 13.05
C MET A 172 -7.98 -19.59 13.62
N PRO A 173 -7.17 -19.83 14.67
CA PRO A 173 -7.09 -21.14 15.32
C PRO A 173 -8.42 -21.62 15.92
N ASP A 174 -9.33 -20.72 16.28
CA ASP A 174 -10.69 -21.03 16.77
C ASP A 174 -11.68 -21.35 15.64
N GLY A 175 -11.22 -21.38 14.39
CA GLY A 175 -12.02 -21.67 13.21
C GLY A 175 -12.72 -20.48 12.57
N LYS A 176 -12.73 -19.31 13.20
CA LYS A 176 -13.39 -18.10 12.66
C LYS A 176 -12.63 -17.49 11.51
N ILE A 177 -13.38 -16.85 10.62
CA ILE A 177 -12.80 -16.04 9.55
C ILE A 177 -12.20 -14.77 10.16
N ARG A 178 -11.04 -14.37 9.65
CA ARG A 178 -10.39 -13.10 9.94
C ARG A 178 -9.92 -12.44 8.65
N THR A 179 -10.16 -11.14 8.53
CA THR A 179 -9.68 -10.33 7.41
C THR A 179 -8.33 -9.68 7.74
N PHE A 180 -7.52 -9.40 6.72
CA PHE A 180 -6.34 -8.55 6.84
C PHE A 180 -6.78 -7.09 7.04
N SER A 181 -6.00 -6.33 7.81
CA SER A 181 -6.34 -4.93 8.12
C SER A 181 -6.23 -3.98 6.91
N ARG A 182 -5.29 -4.22 5.99
CA ARG A 182 -5.07 -3.43 4.76
C ARG A 182 -4.39 -4.28 3.69
N GLY A 183 -4.66 -3.97 2.42
CA GLY A 183 -3.99 -4.62 1.28
C GLY A 183 -4.16 -6.15 1.24
N GLY A 184 -5.22 -6.68 1.84
CA GLY A 184 -5.34 -8.11 2.13
C GLY A 184 -5.29 -9.01 0.90
N SER A 185 -5.88 -8.60 -0.21
CA SER A 185 -5.78 -9.39 -1.46
C SER A 185 -4.36 -9.38 -2.03
N ASP A 186 -3.63 -8.27 -1.87
CA ASP A 186 -2.21 -8.18 -2.27
C ASP A 186 -1.35 -9.10 -1.40
N ILE A 187 -1.61 -9.11 -0.08
CA ILE A 187 -0.94 -10.01 0.88
C ILE A 187 -1.25 -11.47 0.54
N THR A 188 -2.51 -11.82 0.25
CA THR A 188 -2.90 -13.18 -0.15
C THR A 188 -2.16 -13.61 -1.42
N GLY A 189 -2.05 -12.72 -2.42
CA GLY A 189 -1.29 -12.99 -3.64
C GLY A 189 0.21 -13.21 -3.37
N ALA A 190 0.81 -12.39 -2.52
CA ALA A 190 2.21 -12.53 -2.12
C ALA A 190 2.47 -13.84 -1.33
N LEU A 191 1.57 -14.21 -0.42
CA LEU A 191 1.64 -15.49 0.30
C LEU A 191 1.51 -16.68 -0.65
N ALA A 192 0.59 -16.63 -1.62
CA ALA A 192 0.44 -17.67 -2.64
C ALA A 192 1.69 -17.79 -3.51
N ALA A 193 2.27 -16.66 -3.95
CA ALA A 193 3.49 -16.63 -4.72
C ALA A 193 4.68 -17.25 -3.93
N ALA A 194 4.83 -16.87 -2.67
CA ALA A 194 5.87 -17.39 -1.79
C ALA A 194 5.69 -18.89 -1.50
N ALA A 195 4.45 -19.33 -1.23
CA ALA A 195 4.15 -20.74 -0.94
C ALA A 195 4.49 -21.64 -2.12
N LEU A 196 4.19 -21.22 -3.33
CA LEU A 196 4.34 -22.02 -4.55
C LEU A 196 5.67 -21.74 -5.30
N ASN A 197 6.56 -20.92 -4.73
CA ASN A 197 7.83 -20.50 -5.35
C ASN A 197 7.59 -20.01 -6.79
N ALA A 198 6.71 -19.04 -6.96
CA ALA A 198 6.38 -18.48 -8.27
C ALA A 198 7.60 -17.80 -8.91
N ASP A 199 7.70 -17.85 -10.25
CA ASP A 199 8.74 -17.14 -10.99
C ASP A 199 8.54 -15.63 -10.97
N VAL A 200 7.26 -15.20 -10.90
CA VAL A 200 6.83 -13.78 -10.82
C VAL A 200 5.49 -13.70 -10.09
N TYR A 201 5.32 -12.68 -9.27
CA TYR A 201 4.03 -12.23 -8.75
C TYR A 201 3.56 -11.01 -9.53
N GLU A 202 2.49 -11.15 -10.33
CA GLU A 202 1.89 -10.02 -11.07
C GLU A 202 0.72 -9.43 -10.28
N ASN A 203 0.79 -8.14 -9.97
CA ASN A 203 -0.30 -7.37 -9.35
C ASN A 203 -0.97 -6.48 -10.40
N TRP A 204 -2.15 -6.87 -10.84
CA TRP A 204 -2.96 -6.19 -11.85
C TRP A 204 -3.93 -5.20 -11.21
N THR A 205 -3.86 -3.94 -11.65
CA THR A 205 -4.63 -2.81 -11.16
C THR A 205 -5.12 -1.94 -12.32
N ASP A 206 -5.58 -0.73 -12.06
CA ASP A 206 -6.06 0.23 -13.08
C ASP A 206 -5.02 1.28 -13.50
N VAL A 207 -3.78 1.14 -13.03
CA VAL A 207 -2.65 2.01 -13.40
C VAL A 207 -1.50 1.21 -14.00
N SER A 208 -0.76 1.82 -14.94
CA SER A 208 0.37 1.19 -15.65
C SER A 208 1.66 1.26 -14.83
N GLY A 209 1.68 0.63 -13.66
CA GLY A 209 2.85 0.59 -12.78
C GLY A 209 2.96 1.78 -11.83
N ILE A 210 4.17 2.03 -11.34
CA ILE A 210 4.48 3.10 -10.40
C ILE A 210 4.92 4.34 -11.17
N LEU A 211 4.32 5.48 -10.87
CA LEU A 211 4.65 6.75 -11.51
C LEU A 211 5.82 7.44 -10.79
N MET A 212 6.66 8.15 -11.53
CA MET A 212 7.80 8.88 -11.00
C MET A 212 7.43 10.09 -10.14
N ALA A 213 6.19 10.59 -10.27
CA ALA A 213 5.62 11.65 -9.45
C ALA A 213 4.10 11.49 -9.36
N ASP A 214 3.47 12.21 -8.42
CA ASP A 214 2.02 12.21 -8.24
C ASP A 214 1.32 12.87 -9.47
N PRO A 215 0.42 12.16 -10.17
CA PRO A 215 -0.30 12.68 -11.34
C PRO A 215 -1.23 13.87 -11.02
N ARG A 216 -1.52 14.11 -9.74
CA ARG A 216 -2.26 15.30 -9.28
C ARG A 216 -1.38 16.55 -9.22
N ILE A 217 -0.05 16.38 -9.36
CA ILE A 217 0.95 17.46 -9.28
C ILE A 217 1.64 17.66 -10.64
N VAL A 218 2.02 16.55 -11.28
CA VAL A 218 2.70 16.53 -12.58
C VAL A 218 1.77 15.92 -13.61
N ASP A 219 1.55 16.58 -14.73
CA ASP A 219 0.70 16.05 -15.79
C ASP A 219 1.43 14.93 -16.54
N ASN A 220 0.77 13.75 -16.64
CA ASN A 220 1.28 12.57 -17.32
C ASN A 220 2.71 12.18 -16.90
N PRO A 221 2.96 11.93 -15.62
CA PRO A 221 4.29 11.55 -15.17
C PRO A 221 4.70 10.20 -15.76
N ALA A 222 5.98 10.05 -16.07
CA ALA A 222 6.54 8.82 -16.60
C ALA A 222 6.38 7.66 -15.62
N THR A 223 6.18 6.46 -16.14
CA THR A 223 6.20 5.21 -15.36
C THR A 223 7.64 4.82 -15.03
N ILE A 224 7.85 4.31 -13.84
CA ILE A 224 9.12 3.69 -13.41
C ILE A 224 9.16 2.27 -13.97
N PRO A 225 10.04 1.93 -14.91
CA PRO A 225 10.06 0.58 -15.49
C PRO A 225 10.63 -0.45 -14.50
N GLU A 226 11.63 -0.06 -13.73
CA GLU A 226 12.35 -0.92 -12.79
C GLU A 226 12.62 -0.19 -11.47
N VAL A 227 12.33 -0.85 -10.34
CA VAL A 227 12.56 -0.32 -9.00
C VAL A 227 13.00 -1.43 -8.06
N THR A 228 13.96 -1.17 -7.18
CA THR A 228 14.32 -2.12 -6.12
C THR A 228 13.32 -2.10 -4.99
N TYR A 229 13.26 -3.16 -4.19
CA TYR A 229 12.42 -3.18 -2.98
C TYR A 229 12.76 -2.05 -2.02
N ASP A 230 14.02 -1.69 -1.89
CA ASP A 230 14.45 -0.59 -1.02
C ASP A 230 14.00 0.77 -1.56
N GLU A 231 14.17 1.05 -2.87
CA GLU A 231 13.64 2.27 -3.50
C GLU A 231 12.12 2.36 -3.37
N LEU A 232 11.39 1.23 -3.55
CA LEU A 232 9.94 1.19 -3.40
C LEU A 232 9.51 1.54 -1.97
N ARG A 233 10.25 1.04 -0.96
CA ARG A 233 10.01 1.34 0.44
C ARG A 233 10.18 2.83 0.72
N GLU A 234 11.27 3.43 0.22
CA GLU A 234 11.52 4.87 0.35
C GLU A 234 10.42 5.71 -0.31
N LEU A 235 10.01 5.36 -1.53
CA LEU A 235 8.91 6.03 -2.23
C LEU A 235 7.60 5.93 -1.44
N SER A 236 7.26 4.75 -0.93
CA SER A 236 6.01 4.50 -0.19
C SER A 236 5.99 5.24 1.15
N TYR A 237 7.10 5.20 1.90
CA TYR A 237 7.25 5.93 3.16
C TYR A 237 7.10 7.44 2.95
N SER A 238 7.72 7.96 1.89
CA SER A 238 7.71 9.38 1.56
C SER A 238 6.42 9.89 0.90
N GLY A 239 5.43 9.01 0.61
CA GLY A 239 4.09 9.44 0.19
C GLY A 239 3.57 8.89 -1.13
N ALA A 240 4.34 8.10 -1.87
CA ALA A 240 3.82 7.43 -3.04
C ALA A 240 2.80 6.34 -2.62
N GLN A 241 1.61 6.39 -3.20
CA GLN A 241 0.59 5.37 -2.95
C GLN A 241 0.83 4.19 -3.91
N VAL A 242 1.68 3.24 -3.51
CA VAL A 242 2.05 2.13 -4.38
C VAL A 242 1.50 0.81 -3.86
N LEU A 243 2.08 0.29 -2.80
CA LEU A 243 1.73 -0.99 -2.17
C LEU A 243 1.93 -0.91 -0.66
N HIS A 244 1.15 -1.68 0.07
CA HIS A 244 1.36 -1.81 1.50
C HIS A 244 2.60 -2.66 1.79
N GLU A 245 3.42 -2.28 2.77
CA GLU A 245 4.68 -2.98 3.11
C GLU A 245 4.47 -4.47 3.41
N GLY A 246 3.36 -4.83 4.07
CA GLY A 246 2.99 -6.22 4.33
C GLY A 246 2.80 -7.09 3.08
N THR A 247 2.55 -6.47 1.92
CA THR A 247 2.41 -7.15 0.63
C THR A 247 3.76 -7.61 0.08
N ILE A 248 4.81 -6.85 0.37
CA ILE A 248 6.14 -7.02 -0.25
C ILE A 248 6.93 -8.12 0.47
N PHE A 249 6.76 -8.23 1.80
CA PHE A 249 7.58 -9.08 2.65
C PHE A 249 7.64 -10.56 2.20
N PRO A 250 6.52 -11.27 1.92
CA PRO A 250 6.58 -12.69 1.56
C PRO A 250 7.32 -12.96 0.24
N VAL A 251 7.15 -12.08 -0.76
CA VAL A 251 7.82 -12.24 -2.08
C VAL A 251 9.27 -11.80 -2.03
N ARG A 252 9.60 -10.75 -1.26
CA ARG A 252 10.97 -10.29 -1.06
C ARG A 252 11.81 -11.36 -0.37
N GLU A 253 11.31 -12.00 0.69
CA GLU A 253 11.99 -13.09 1.43
C GLU A 253 12.37 -14.26 0.51
N LYS A 254 11.58 -14.51 -0.52
CA LYS A 254 11.79 -15.57 -1.50
C LYS A 254 12.50 -15.09 -2.78
N ASN A 255 12.91 -13.82 -2.86
CA ASN A 255 13.49 -13.21 -4.05
C ASN A 255 12.58 -13.35 -5.30
N ILE A 256 11.26 -13.36 -5.12
CA ILE A 256 10.29 -13.44 -6.22
C ILE A 256 10.09 -12.04 -6.77
N PRO A 257 10.29 -11.80 -8.08
CA PRO A 257 9.98 -10.53 -8.70
C PRO A 257 8.49 -10.20 -8.59
N LEU A 258 8.18 -8.93 -8.30
CA LEU A 258 6.83 -8.40 -8.31
C LEU A 258 6.66 -7.47 -9.52
N ASN A 259 5.61 -7.65 -10.31
CA ASN A 259 5.30 -6.79 -11.46
C ASN A 259 3.92 -6.15 -11.29
N ILE A 260 3.87 -4.82 -11.27
CA ILE A 260 2.61 -4.05 -11.24
C ILE A 260 2.19 -3.75 -12.67
N ARG A 261 0.97 -4.17 -13.04
CA ARG A 261 0.46 -4.09 -14.41
C ARG A 261 -0.95 -3.52 -14.49
N ASN A 262 -1.30 -3.00 -15.66
CA ASN A 262 -2.61 -2.39 -15.91
C ASN A 262 -3.57 -3.38 -16.59
N THR A 263 -4.70 -3.68 -15.95
CA THR A 263 -5.76 -4.51 -16.51
C THR A 263 -6.41 -3.87 -17.74
N ASN A 264 -6.39 -2.53 -17.82
CA ASN A 264 -6.97 -1.79 -18.96
C ASN A 264 -6.00 -1.60 -20.13
N ASP A 265 -4.69 -1.81 -19.88
CA ASP A 265 -3.65 -1.82 -20.90
C ASP A 265 -2.67 -2.98 -20.64
N PRO A 266 -3.04 -4.21 -21.01
CA PRO A 266 -2.22 -5.39 -20.75
C PRO A 266 -0.94 -5.46 -21.59
N THR A 267 -0.78 -4.57 -22.57
CA THR A 267 0.43 -4.48 -23.40
C THR A 267 1.54 -3.69 -22.73
N ASP A 268 1.19 -2.78 -21.83
CA ASP A 268 2.16 -2.04 -21.03
C ASP A 268 2.92 -3.00 -20.09
N PRO A 269 4.27 -3.01 -20.08
CA PRO A 269 5.05 -3.88 -19.20
C PRO A 269 4.90 -3.54 -17.72
N GLY A 270 4.46 -2.34 -17.39
CA GLY A 270 4.29 -1.86 -16.03
C GLY A 270 5.62 -1.62 -15.31
N THR A 271 5.63 -1.80 -13.99
CA THR A 271 6.82 -1.67 -13.14
C THR A 271 7.28 -3.02 -12.62
N LEU A 272 8.53 -3.37 -12.87
CA LEU A 272 9.17 -4.57 -12.32
C LEU A 272 9.94 -4.22 -11.04
N ILE A 273 9.67 -4.97 -9.97
CA ILE A 273 10.25 -4.80 -8.63
C ILE A 273 11.08 -6.03 -8.30
N LYS A 274 12.35 -5.83 -7.92
CA LYS A 274 13.30 -6.89 -7.53
C LYS A 274 14.21 -6.44 -6.40
N GLU A 275 14.96 -7.37 -5.81
CA GLU A 275 16.00 -7.03 -4.83
C GLU A 275 17.14 -6.23 -5.48
N SER A 276 17.56 -6.62 -6.69
CA SER A 276 18.62 -5.93 -7.44
C SER A 276 18.45 -6.15 -8.95
N PHE A 277 19.10 -5.29 -9.72
CA PHE A 277 19.20 -5.41 -11.18
C PHE A 277 20.66 -5.53 -11.57
N ALA A 278 21.00 -6.53 -12.40
CA ALA A 278 22.37 -6.76 -12.87
C ALA A 278 22.89 -5.62 -13.75
N THR A 279 22.00 -5.06 -14.58
CA THR A 279 22.24 -3.88 -15.42
C THR A 279 21.06 -2.96 -15.31
N ASP A 280 21.28 -1.65 -15.24
CA ASP A 280 20.18 -0.70 -15.26
C ASP A 280 19.65 -0.53 -16.67
N SER A 281 18.34 -0.45 -16.79
CA SER A 281 17.64 -0.16 -18.05
C SER A 281 18.01 1.23 -18.60
N ASP A 282 18.33 2.18 -17.72
CA ASP A 282 18.81 3.53 -18.08
C ASP A 282 19.98 3.96 -17.16
N PRO A 283 21.24 3.83 -17.63
CA PRO A 283 22.43 4.24 -16.87
C PRO A 283 22.49 5.73 -16.54
N ASN A 284 21.78 6.58 -17.28
CA ASN A 284 21.77 8.04 -17.10
C ASN A 284 20.68 8.52 -16.14
N ARG A 285 19.76 7.66 -15.77
CA ARG A 285 18.67 7.95 -14.84
C ARG A 285 19.16 7.83 -13.40
N PHE A 286 19.15 8.93 -12.65
CA PHE A 286 19.64 8.99 -11.28
C PHE A 286 18.52 9.03 -10.26
N ILE A 287 17.39 9.60 -10.63
CA ILE A 287 16.19 9.69 -9.81
C ILE A 287 15.17 8.66 -10.32
N THR A 288 14.76 7.78 -9.44
CA THR A 288 13.72 6.78 -9.68
C THR A 288 12.34 7.37 -9.50
N GLY A 289 12.17 8.25 -8.50
CA GLY A 289 10.92 8.96 -8.29
C GLY A 289 11.05 10.13 -7.34
N ILE A 290 10.07 11.05 -7.41
CA ILE A 290 9.96 12.24 -6.58
C ILE A 290 8.60 12.22 -5.92
N THR A 291 8.58 12.21 -4.59
CA THR A 291 7.36 12.09 -3.80
C THR A 291 7.41 13.01 -2.59
N GLY A 292 6.30 13.14 -1.88
CA GLY A 292 6.29 13.93 -0.65
C GLY A 292 4.94 13.90 0.04
N LYS A 293 4.95 14.42 1.26
CA LYS A 293 3.77 14.60 2.12
C LYS A 293 3.76 15.99 2.68
N LYS A 294 2.57 16.52 2.91
CA LYS A 294 2.33 17.81 3.54
C LYS A 294 2.01 17.63 5.02
N ASP A 295 1.92 18.76 5.70
CA ASP A 295 1.39 18.88 7.06
C ASP A 295 2.28 18.20 8.12
N PHE A 296 3.57 18.55 8.07
CA PHE A 296 4.53 18.28 9.14
C PHE A 296 4.75 19.50 10.00
N SER A 297 5.12 19.24 11.25
CA SER A 297 5.60 20.24 12.21
C SER A 297 7.06 19.95 12.57
N ILE A 298 7.87 21.01 12.66
CA ILE A 298 9.24 20.94 13.13
C ILE A 298 9.28 21.56 14.54
N ILE A 299 9.51 20.75 15.57
CA ILE A 299 9.76 21.22 16.94
C ILE A 299 11.26 21.39 17.09
N SER A 300 11.72 22.63 17.23
CA SER A 300 13.14 22.95 17.35
C SER A 300 13.47 23.45 18.77
N LEU A 301 14.44 22.83 19.40
CA LEU A 301 15.01 23.26 20.67
C LEU A 301 16.45 23.73 20.46
N THR A 302 16.82 24.82 21.11
CA THR A 302 18.21 25.33 21.16
C THR A 302 18.66 25.33 22.63
N LYS A 303 19.84 24.77 22.87
CA LYS A 303 20.44 24.71 24.20
C LYS A 303 21.95 24.78 24.08
N ARG A 304 22.59 25.77 24.69
CA ARG A 304 24.04 25.90 24.68
C ARG A 304 24.72 24.68 25.31
N GLY A 305 25.71 24.14 24.63
CA GLY A 305 26.43 22.93 25.06
C GLY A 305 25.67 21.63 24.87
N LEU A 306 24.62 21.61 24.06
CA LEU A 306 23.78 20.45 23.78
C LEU A 306 24.62 19.25 23.31
N SER A 307 25.61 19.47 22.43
CA SER A 307 26.49 18.42 21.90
C SER A 307 27.36 17.74 22.96
N GLY A 308 27.64 18.42 24.07
CA GLY A 308 28.38 17.87 25.21
C GLY A 308 27.48 17.19 26.25
N GLU A 309 26.17 17.29 26.15
CA GLU A 309 25.21 16.76 27.12
C GLU A 309 24.81 15.32 26.78
N VAL A 310 25.47 14.35 27.44
CA VAL A 310 25.19 12.92 27.20
C VAL A 310 23.73 12.58 27.50
N GLY A 311 23.10 11.89 26.55
CA GLY A 311 21.72 11.41 26.67
C GLY A 311 20.64 12.44 26.41
N CYS A 312 20.96 13.65 25.94
CA CYS A 312 19.95 14.67 25.60
C CYS A 312 18.98 14.14 24.54
N LEU A 313 19.46 13.61 23.42
CA LEU A 313 18.62 13.02 22.35
C LEU A 313 17.72 11.92 22.91
N ARG A 314 18.24 11.01 23.74
CA ARG A 314 17.44 9.94 24.35
C ARG A 314 16.27 10.52 25.18
N ARG A 315 16.50 11.59 25.96
CA ARG A 315 15.43 12.22 26.77
C ARG A 315 14.35 12.80 25.87
N VAL A 316 14.73 13.49 24.79
CA VAL A 316 13.76 14.00 23.81
C VAL A 316 12.94 12.86 23.22
N LEU A 317 13.60 11.81 22.69
CA LEU A 317 12.90 10.66 22.11
C LEU A 317 11.96 9.98 23.12
N SER A 318 12.38 9.86 24.41
CA SER A 318 11.55 9.27 25.46
C SER A 318 10.30 10.12 25.76
N ILE A 319 10.33 11.44 25.56
CA ILE A 319 9.13 12.27 25.66
C ILE A 319 8.11 11.87 24.60
N PHE A 320 8.51 11.78 23.33
CA PHE A 320 7.62 11.38 22.25
C PHE A 320 7.12 9.93 22.41
N GLU A 321 7.97 9.01 22.88
CA GLU A 321 7.60 7.64 23.23
C GLU A 321 6.47 7.58 24.26
N ARG A 322 6.55 8.35 25.34
CA ARG A 322 5.49 8.42 26.37
C ARG A 322 4.15 8.92 25.84
N HIS A 323 4.19 9.76 24.81
CA HIS A 323 3.00 10.24 24.12
C HIS A 323 2.55 9.32 22.96
N ASN A 324 3.22 8.18 22.74
CA ASN A 324 2.95 7.23 21.67
C ASN A 324 3.01 7.88 20.26
N ILE A 325 4.00 8.76 20.04
CA ILE A 325 4.20 9.49 18.79
C ILE A 325 5.45 8.97 18.10
N SER A 326 5.27 8.55 16.84
CA SER A 326 6.37 8.21 15.96
C SER A 326 7.04 9.47 15.41
N ILE A 327 8.35 9.50 15.40
CA ILE A 327 9.17 10.60 14.87
C ILE A 327 9.61 10.23 13.46
N ASP A 328 9.49 11.16 12.50
CA ASP A 328 9.89 10.94 11.13
C ASP A 328 11.38 11.26 10.90
N TYR A 329 11.85 12.45 11.33
CA TYR A 329 13.25 12.87 11.15
C TYR A 329 13.75 13.64 12.36
N VAL A 330 15.09 13.62 12.58
CA VAL A 330 15.77 14.28 13.69
C VAL A 330 17.00 15.06 13.20
N PRO A 331 16.80 16.19 12.49
CA PRO A 331 17.91 17.06 12.15
C PRO A 331 18.56 17.66 13.41
N ASN A 332 19.87 17.58 13.53
CA ASN A 332 20.60 18.10 14.67
C ASN A 332 21.81 18.94 14.26
N GLY A 333 22.17 19.85 15.16
CA GLY A 333 23.38 20.66 15.07
C GLY A 333 24.14 20.66 16.40
N ILE A 334 25.07 21.61 16.58
CA ILE A 334 25.91 21.69 17.78
C ILE A 334 25.07 22.03 19.03
N ASP A 335 24.26 23.08 18.91
CA ASP A 335 23.44 23.62 20.01
C ASP A 335 21.94 23.54 19.74
N ASN A 336 21.53 22.86 18.67
CA ASN A 336 20.13 22.72 18.29
C ASN A 336 19.78 21.27 17.94
N LEU A 337 18.54 20.92 18.22
CA LEU A 337 17.92 19.65 17.89
C LEU A 337 16.50 19.91 17.38
N SER A 338 16.18 19.36 16.23
CA SER A 338 14.84 19.48 15.66
C SER A 338 14.19 18.10 15.55
N ILE A 339 12.91 18.05 15.84
CA ILE A 339 12.08 16.84 15.67
C ILE A 339 11.04 17.15 14.61
N VAL A 340 10.99 16.32 13.57
CA VAL A 340 10.01 16.43 12.49
C VAL A 340 8.98 15.34 12.67
N VAL A 341 7.72 15.71 12.77
CA VAL A 341 6.60 14.82 13.00
C VAL A 341 5.38 15.26 12.19
N SER A 342 4.49 14.32 11.88
CA SER A 342 3.17 14.66 11.33
C SER A 342 2.43 15.61 12.27
N THR A 343 1.89 16.72 11.73
CA THR A 343 1.11 17.69 12.50
C THR A 343 -0.13 17.03 13.13
N GLU A 344 -0.77 16.12 12.42
CA GLU A 344 -1.94 15.36 12.92
C GLU A 344 -1.57 14.52 14.14
N ALA A 345 -0.41 13.84 14.12
CA ALA A 345 0.02 12.97 15.21
C ALA A 345 0.21 13.72 16.55
N ILE A 346 0.63 14.98 16.49
CA ILE A 346 0.88 15.79 17.69
C ILE A 346 -0.27 16.73 18.06
N ALA A 347 -1.33 16.83 17.25
CA ALA A 347 -2.37 17.85 17.38
C ALA A 347 -2.99 17.93 18.80
N GLN A 348 -3.18 16.79 19.46
CA GLN A 348 -3.78 16.73 20.80
C GLN A 348 -2.76 16.86 21.95
N SER A 349 -1.47 16.57 21.68
CA SER A 349 -0.44 16.46 22.72
C SER A 349 0.68 17.51 22.60
N LEU A 350 0.64 18.39 21.59
CA LEU A 350 1.69 19.35 21.31
C LEU A 350 2.10 20.16 22.56
N TYR A 351 1.15 20.77 23.24
CA TYR A 351 1.46 21.61 24.41
C TYR A 351 2.03 20.81 25.58
N THR A 352 1.58 19.58 25.78
CA THR A 352 2.11 18.68 26.81
C THR A 352 3.55 18.27 26.49
N ILE A 353 3.82 17.93 25.24
CA ILE A 353 5.18 17.61 24.74
C ILE A 353 6.11 18.81 24.93
N MET A 354 5.67 20.02 24.56
CA MET A 354 6.44 21.25 24.75
C MET A 354 6.75 21.51 26.26
N ALA A 355 5.77 21.29 27.12
CA ALA A 355 5.94 21.43 28.56
C ALA A 355 6.94 20.39 29.12
N ASP A 356 6.86 19.14 28.67
CA ASP A 356 7.79 18.08 29.08
C ASP A 356 9.22 18.37 28.61
N ILE A 357 9.40 18.83 27.37
CA ILE A 357 10.71 19.27 26.84
C ILE A 357 11.24 20.42 27.68
N GLN A 358 10.42 21.44 27.97
CA GLN A 358 10.82 22.58 28.78
C GLN A 358 11.25 22.16 30.17
N LYS A 359 10.51 21.25 30.81
CA LYS A 359 10.78 20.75 32.17
C LYS A 359 12.04 19.90 32.25
N GLU A 360 12.22 18.95 31.31
CA GLU A 360 13.29 17.94 31.38
C GLU A 360 14.63 18.41 30.82
N LEU A 361 14.59 19.29 29.80
CA LEU A 361 15.81 19.73 29.09
C LEU A 361 16.19 21.17 29.37
N GLN A 362 15.23 22.02 29.78
CA GLN A 362 15.43 23.45 30.04
C GLN A 362 16.18 24.15 28.87
N PRO A 363 15.65 24.09 27.64
CA PRO A 363 16.29 24.70 26.48
C PRO A 363 16.29 26.23 26.59
N ASP A 364 17.29 26.88 25.96
CA ASP A 364 17.35 28.33 25.85
C ASP A 364 16.19 28.86 24.98
N SER A 365 15.78 28.11 23.96
CA SER A 365 14.58 28.37 23.16
C SER A 365 13.92 27.07 22.69
N LEU A 366 12.60 27.14 22.53
CA LEU A 366 11.76 26.04 22.05
C LEU A 366 10.70 26.63 21.12
N THR A 367 10.72 26.22 19.84
CA THR A 367 9.84 26.77 18.80
C THR A 367 9.18 25.65 18.01
N VAL A 368 8.01 25.95 17.45
CA VAL A 368 7.29 25.06 16.53
C VAL A 368 7.10 25.75 15.19
N HIS A 369 7.45 25.08 14.13
CA HIS A 369 7.24 25.52 12.76
C HIS A 369 6.30 24.55 12.07
N ASP A 370 5.06 24.98 11.86
CA ASP A 370 4.02 24.20 11.18
C ASP A 370 4.00 24.44 9.69
N GLN A 371 3.10 23.75 8.98
CA GLN A 371 2.89 23.84 7.54
C GLN A 371 4.15 23.54 6.73
N ILE A 372 4.88 22.54 7.13
CA ILE A 372 6.02 22.02 6.41
C ILE A 372 5.58 20.84 5.54
N ALA A 373 6.06 20.80 4.31
CA ALA A 373 5.98 19.63 3.45
C ALA A 373 7.35 18.97 3.37
N VAL A 374 7.37 17.66 3.47
CA VAL A 374 8.57 16.84 3.28
C VAL A 374 8.55 16.26 1.89
N VAL A 375 9.60 16.47 1.12
CA VAL A 375 9.80 15.96 -0.25
C VAL A 375 11.02 15.06 -0.27
N ALA A 376 10.92 13.95 -0.97
CA ALA A 376 11.99 12.98 -1.18
C ALA A 376 12.26 12.79 -2.67
N ALA A 377 13.51 12.95 -3.07
CA ALA A 377 14.03 12.45 -4.34
C ALA A 377 14.66 11.08 -4.06
N VAL A 378 14.17 10.02 -4.70
CA VAL A 378 14.60 8.63 -4.48
C VAL A 378 15.33 8.09 -5.71
N GLY A 379 16.47 7.42 -5.51
CA GLY A 379 17.19 6.77 -6.59
C GLY A 379 18.50 6.12 -6.11
N ARG A 380 18.68 4.84 -6.42
CA ARG A 380 19.79 3.97 -5.97
C ARG A 380 21.22 4.43 -6.36
N LYS A 381 21.34 5.42 -7.21
CA LYS A 381 22.65 5.90 -7.67
C LYS A 381 23.02 7.30 -7.17
N MET A 382 22.14 7.92 -6.39
CA MET A 382 22.34 9.33 -6.01
C MET A 382 23.48 9.51 -5.02
N ALA A 383 23.61 8.63 -4.03
CA ALA A 383 24.60 8.73 -2.95
C ALA A 383 26.06 8.74 -3.46
N PHE A 384 26.33 8.05 -4.57
CA PHE A 384 27.68 7.86 -5.09
C PHE A 384 27.99 8.76 -6.31
N ARG A 385 27.10 9.71 -6.65
CA ARG A 385 27.30 10.56 -7.82
C ARG A 385 27.51 12.03 -7.45
N PRO A 386 28.73 12.56 -7.69
CA PRO A 386 29.01 13.97 -7.44
C PRO A 386 28.05 14.89 -8.20
N GLY A 387 27.59 15.93 -7.53
CA GLY A 387 26.77 17.00 -8.12
C GLY A 387 25.25 16.80 -8.07
N ILE A 388 24.72 15.62 -7.71
CA ILE A 388 23.27 15.38 -7.65
C ILE A 388 22.59 16.29 -6.62
N SER A 389 23.09 16.32 -5.38
CA SER A 389 22.56 17.21 -4.34
C SER A 389 22.63 18.68 -4.76
N GLY A 390 23.77 19.09 -5.37
CA GLY A 390 23.95 20.44 -5.90
C GLY A 390 22.89 20.78 -6.95
N LYS A 391 22.62 19.88 -7.90
CA LYS A 391 21.59 20.09 -8.93
C LYS A 391 20.19 20.18 -8.32
N ILE A 392 19.83 19.28 -7.35
CA ILE A 392 18.53 19.32 -6.65
C ILE A 392 18.32 20.68 -6.00
N PHE A 393 19.27 21.12 -5.18
CA PHE A 393 19.12 22.37 -4.41
C PHE A 393 19.25 23.63 -5.27
N ALA A 394 20.07 23.62 -6.33
CA ALA A 394 20.10 24.72 -7.30
C ALA A 394 18.76 24.87 -8.03
N THR A 395 18.18 23.77 -8.52
CA THR A 395 16.84 23.77 -9.16
C THR A 395 15.76 24.34 -8.26
N LEU A 396 15.75 23.97 -6.98
CA LEU A 396 14.79 24.50 -5.99
C LEU A 396 15.02 26.01 -5.74
N GLY A 397 16.27 26.42 -5.57
CA GLY A 397 16.64 27.83 -5.35
C GLY A 397 16.29 28.74 -6.52
N GLU A 398 16.56 28.30 -7.76
CA GLU A 398 16.18 29.01 -8.99
C GLU A 398 14.66 29.17 -9.12
N ALA A 399 13.89 28.23 -8.61
CA ALA A 399 12.43 28.30 -8.55
C ALA A 399 11.89 29.12 -7.36
N GLY A 400 12.78 29.73 -6.53
CA GLY A 400 12.39 30.50 -5.37
C GLY A 400 11.87 29.69 -4.20
N VAL A 401 12.13 28.38 -4.16
CA VAL A 401 11.71 27.48 -3.09
C VAL A 401 12.72 27.51 -1.95
N ASN A 402 12.27 27.92 -0.76
CA ASN A 402 13.11 27.93 0.44
C ASN A 402 13.16 26.57 1.12
N ILE A 403 14.36 26.08 1.43
CA ILE A 403 14.59 24.79 2.08
C ILE A 403 14.62 24.99 3.59
N ARG A 404 13.78 24.27 4.32
CA ARG A 404 13.61 24.34 5.78
C ARG A 404 14.42 23.30 6.54
N MET A 405 14.67 22.16 5.92
CA MET A 405 15.52 21.09 6.43
C MET A 405 16.10 20.25 5.29
N ILE A 406 17.20 19.56 5.57
CA ILE A 406 17.80 18.56 4.67
C ILE A 406 18.14 17.35 5.52
N ASN A 407 17.85 16.16 5.01
CA ASN A 407 18.25 14.88 5.59
C ASN A 407 18.77 13.97 4.48
N GLN A 408 20.02 13.50 4.61
CA GLN A 408 20.67 12.58 3.70
C GLN A 408 21.76 11.82 4.46
N GLY A 409 21.69 10.50 4.48
CA GLY A 409 22.78 9.63 4.99
C GLY A 409 23.82 9.28 3.92
N PRO A 410 24.94 8.67 4.30
CA PRO A 410 26.03 8.36 3.38
C PRO A 410 25.68 7.28 2.35
N ASP A 411 24.84 6.32 2.71
CA ASP A 411 24.42 5.20 1.86
C ASP A 411 22.93 5.24 1.52
N GLU A 412 22.26 6.39 1.74
CA GLU A 412 20.83 6.52 1.53
C GLU A 412 20.44 6.56 0.06
N LEU A 413 19.34 5.90 -0.23
CA LEU A 413 18.71 5.87 -1.53
C LEU A 413 17.90 7.14 -1.83
N ASN A 414 17.88 8.09 -0.89
CA ASN A 414 17.06 9.29 -0.99
C ASN A 414 17.81 10.55 -0.54
N ILE A 415 17.31 11.68 -1.03
CA ILE A 415 17.59 13.01 -0.49
C ILE A 415 16.25 13.58 -0.06
N ILE A 416 16.10 13.83 1.24
CA ILE A 416 14.89 14.34 1.86
C ILE A 416 15.10 15.80 2.23
N PHE A 417 14.12 16.63 1.91
CA PHE A 417 14.15 18.03 2.30
C PHE A 417 12.76 18.55 2.66
N GLY A 418 12.72 19.50 3.58
CA GLY A 418 11.49 20.18 3.99
C GLY A 418 11.36 21.51 3.26
N VAL A 419 10.14 21.84 2.84
CA VAL A 419 9.75 23.13 2.26
C VAL A 419 8.45 23.60 2.90
N ASP A 420 8.08 24.86 2.73
CA ASP A 420 6.76 25.32 3.15
C ASP A 420 5.65 24.61 2.34
N ASN A 421 4.51 24.30 2.96
CA ASN A 421 3.37 23.63 2.30
C ASN A 421 2.92 24.29 1.00
N LYS A 422 3.04 25.63 0.91
CA LYS A 422 2.70 26.40 -0.31
C LYS A 422 3.59 26.07 -1.49
N ASP A 423 4.86 25.72 -1.24
CA ASP A 423 5.89 25.46 -2.26
C ASP A 423 5.95 23.97 -2.66
N PHE A 424 5.19 23.10 -2.00
CA PHE A 424 5.20 21.65 -2.20
C PHE A 424 5.05 21.22 -3.65
N LYS A 425 4.00 21.73 -4.33
CA LYS A 425 3.75 21.36 -5.73
C LYS A 425 4.83 21.89 -6.66
N THR A 426 5.31 23.11 -6.42
CA THR A 426 6.40 23.72 -7.19
C THR A 426 7.67 22.89 -7.06
N ALA A 427 8.05 22.51 -5.85
CA ALA A 427 9.24 21.71 -5.60
C ALA A 427 9.23 20.38 -6.37
N ILE A 428 8.10 19.64 -6.33
CA ILE A 428 7.97 18.38 -7.08
C ILE A 428 8.04 18.61 -8.60
N ARG A 429 7.35 19.61 -9.14
CA ARG A 429 7.32 19.90 -10.59
C ARG A 429 8.69 20.26 -11.12
N VAL A 430 9.39 21.21 -10.49
CA VAL A 430 10.68 21.68 -11.01
C VAL A 430 11.75 20.59 -10.96
N LEU A 431 11.72 19.74 -9.93
CA LEU A 431 12.60 18.59 -9.86
C LEU A 431 12.27 17.56 -10.93
N TYR A 432 10.98 17.24 -11.11
CA TYR A 432 10.55 16.34 -12.17
C TYR A 432 11.00 16.83 -13.56
N ASP A 433 10.77 18.10 -13.87
CA ASP A 433 11.17 18.69 -15.16
C ASP A 433 12.69 18.70 -15.34
N SER A 434 13.47 18.90 -14.29
CA SER A 434 14.94 18.95 -14.35
C SER A 434 15.62 17.59 -14.46
N PHE A 435 14.98 16.51 -13.98
CA PHE A 435 15.61 15.17 -13.88
C PHE A 435 14.97 14.10 -14.75
N VAL A 436 13.73 14.32 -15.22
CA VAL A 436 12.97 13.32 -15.98
C VAL A 436 12.71 13.75 -17.41
N LYS A 437 12.51 15.05 -17.67
CA LYS A 437 12.37 15.64 -19.00
C LYS A 437 13.72 16.15 -19.52
#